data_5f6e0a1fece74e7081c096df76b74a2c
#
_entry.id   5f6e0a1fece74e7081c096df76b74a2c
#
_cell.length_a   1.000
_cell.length_b   1.000
_cell.length_c   1.000
_cell.angle_alpha   90.00
_cell.angle_beta   90.00
_cell.angle_gamma   90.00
#
_symmetry.space_group_name_H-M   'P 1'
#
loop_
_entity.id
_entity.type
_entity.pdbx_description
1 polymer ?
#
loop_
_entity_poly.entity_id
_entity_poly.type
_entity_poly.pdbx_seq_one_letter_code
_entity_poly.pdbx_strand_id
1 'polypeptide(L)'
;MERRERWKPKLTAGSYRYFLRGQSEGPGADDLLMKRDRRVHLRPFDRALRKFMYREALDAALATGRIEVMYSVLETLVLRHALEPALANRDEEGLLPLMKVLCKYLPDPRVSDLMCTVAHMVLDQYSGVIGQSKEFDKQLGVLRERAAHELRSQHTLMGLQGMADSILLANVAATDTAVAA
;
A
#
# COMPACT_ATOMS: atom_id res chain seq x y z
N MET A 1 -15.18 -9.56 51.80
CA MET A 1 -14.99 -10.14 50.44
C MET A 1 -13.68 -10.91 50.44
N GLU A 2 -13.75 -12.23 50.67
CA GLU A 2 -12.59 -13.11 50.62
C GLU A 2 -12.07 -13.21 49.19
N ARG A 3 -10.80 -12.84 49.00
CA ARG A 3 -10.10 -13.08 47.74
C ARG A 3 -9.96 -14.59 47.58
N ARG A 4 -10.74 -15.20 46.65
CA ARG A 4 -10.51 -16.57 46.21
C ARG A 4 -9.06 -16.70 45.76
N GLU A 5 -8.26 -17.48 46.51
CA GLU A 5 -6.91 -17.86 46.15
C GLU A 5 -6.97 -18.54 44.77
N ARG A 6 -6.32 -17.93 43.77
CA ARG A 6 -6.23 -18.56 42.45
C ARG A 6 -5.40 -19.85 42.62
N TRP A 7 -6.04 -20.97 42.31
CA TRP A 7 -5.37 -22.26 42.24
C TRP A 7 -4.10 -22.17 41.39
N LYS A 8 -2.93 -22.41 42.03
CA LYS A 8 -1.64 -22.44 41.32
C LYS A 8 -1.32 -23.89 41.01
N PRO A 9 -1.27 -24.32 39.75
CA PRO A 9 -0.92 -25.70 39.40
C PRO A 9 0.50 -26.01 39.87
N LYS A 10 0.70 -27.22 40.44
CA LYS A 10 2.03 -27.69 40.85
C LYS A 10 2.96 -27.78 39.64
N LEU A 11 4.15 -27.20 39.78
CA LEU A 11 5.19 -27.26 38.76
C LEU A 11 5.92 -28.60 38.87
N THR A 12 5.73 -29.49 37.89
CA THR A 12 6.44 -30.78 37.81
C THR A 12 7.43 -30.74 36.64
N ALA A 13 8.56 -31.43 36.77
CA ALA A 13 9.62 -31.45 35.78
C ALA A 13 9.18 -31.91 34.36
N GLY A 14 8.11 -32.70 34.25
CA GLY A 14 7.51 -33.12 32.99
C GLY A 14 6.54 -32.12 32.36
N SER A 15 6.27 -31.00 33.05
CA SER A 15 5.34 -29.98 32.57
C SER A 15 6.10 -28.83 31.85
N TYR A 16 5.58 -28.37 30.73
CA TYR A 16 6.10 -27.16 30.05
C TYR A 16 6.22 -25.96 31.00
N ARG A 17 5.33 -25.85 32.00
CA ARG A 17 5.36 -24.77 32.99
C ARG A 17 6.60 -24.84 33.91
N TYR A 18 7.26 -25.98 34.00
CA TYR A 18 8.53 -26.10 34.75
C TYR A 18 9.61 -25.20 34.17
N PHE A 19 9.64 -25.06 32.84
CA PHE A 19 10.59 -24.19 32.14
C PHE A 19 10.21 -22.70 32.23
N LEU A 20 8.99 -22.42 32.66
CA LEU A 20 8.48 -21.05 32.88
C LEU A 20 8.54 -20.62 34.35
N ARG A 21 9.16 -21.43 35.21
CA ARG A 21 9.35 -21.06 36.63
C ARG A 21 10.16 -19.78 36.72
N GLY A 22 9.79 -18.92 37.66
CA GLY A 22 10.34 -17.57 37.79
C GLY A 22 9.55 -16.50 37.02
N GLN A 23 8.79 -16.84 35.97
CA GLN A 23 7.90 -15.89 35.29
C GLN A 23 6.63 -15.56 36.08
N SER A 24 6.29 -16.39 37.09
CA SER A 24 5.14 -16.17 38.01
C SER A 24 5.52 -15.42 39.27
N GLU A 25 6.81 -15.23 39.51
CA GLU A 25 7.30 -14.44 40.65
C GLU A 25 7.14 -12.95 40.30
N GLY A 26 6.61 -12.17 41.24
CA GLY A 26 6.52 -10.73 41.07
C GLY A 26 7.92 -10.12 41.08
N PRO A 27 8.11 -9.00 40.39
CA PRO A 27 9.40 -8.32 40.36
C PRO A 27 9.82 -7.87 41.77
N GLY A 28 11.09 -8.04 42.10
CA GLY A 28 11.70 -7.49 43.31
C GLY A 28 11.74 -5.97 43.27
N ALA A 29 12.08 -5.33 44.41
CA ALA A 29 12.15 -3.86 44.49
C ALA A 29 13.22 -3.25 43.55
N ASP A 30 14.27 -4.02 43.25
CA ASP A 30 15.41 -3.57 42.42
C ASP A 30 15.34 -4.06 40.96
N ASP A 31 14.24 -4.75 40.57
CA ASP A 31 14.09 -5.30 39.26
C ASP A 31 13.63 -4.24 38.25
N LEU A 32 14.34 -4.13 37.14
CA LEU A 32 13.97 -3.29 36.00
C LEU A 32 12.82 -3.94 35.23
N LEU A 33 11.62 -3.37 35.38
CA LEU A 33 10.42 -3.82 34.66
C LEU A 33 10.44 -3.32 33.21
N MET A 34 10.76 -4.19 32.26
CA MET A 34 10.50 -3.92 30.85
C MET A 34 9.00 -4.08 30.58
N LYS A 35 8.36 -2.98 30.20
CA LYS A 35 6.96 -3.03 29.72
C LYS A 35 6.91 -3.89 28.45
N ARG A 36 6.19 -5.01 28.50
CA ARG A 36 5.89 -5.77 27.30
C ARG A 36 4.99 -4.92 26.41
N ASP A 37 5.41 -4.70 25.19
CA ASP A 37 4.56 -4.09 24.19
C ASP A 37 3.26 -4.90 24.04
N ARG A 38 2.13 -4.19 24.04
CA ARG A 38 0.84 -4.83 23.79
C ARG A 38 0.91 -5.51 22.42
N ARG A 39 0.44 -6.76 22.35
CA ARG A 39 0.28 -7.44 21.07
C ARG A 39 -0.61 -6.57 20.18
N VAL A 40 -0.04 -6.02 19.13
CA VAL A 40 -0.78 -5.23 18.15
C VAL A 40 -1.76 -6.17 17.46
N HIS A 41 -3.05 -5.83 17.47
CA HIS A 41 -4.06 -6.55 16.69
C HIS A 41 -3.82 -6.24 15.22
N LEU A 42 -3.25 -7.21 14.50
CA LEU A 42 -3.01 -7.08 13.07
C LEU A 42 -4.34 -7.06 12.32
N ARG A 43 -4.46 -6.13 11.39
CA ARG A 43 -5.57 -6.05 10.46
C ARG A 43 -5.58 -7.26 9.51
N PRO A 44 -6.71 -7.60 8.84
CA PRO A 44 -6.79 -8.77 7.96
C PRO A 44 -5.72 -8.77 6.87
N PHE A 45 -5.50 -7.64 6.20
CA PHE A 45 -4.49 -7.51 5.15
C PHE A 45 -3.05 -7.71 5.69
N ASP A 46 -2.72 -7.22 6.90
CA ASP A 46 -1.41 -7.44 7.51
C ASP A 46 -1.16 -8.93 7.85
N ARG A 47 -2.21 -9.63 8.30
CA ARG A 47 -2.13 -11.07 8.57
C ARG A 47 -1.89 -11.85 7.29
N ALA A 48 -2.57 -11.49 6.21
CA ALA A 48 -2.42 -12.11 4.91
C ALA A 48 -1.00 -11.87 4.34
N LEU A 49 -0.48 -10.62 4.44
CA LEU A 49 0.89 -10.28 4.04
C LEU A 49 1.96 -11.06 4.81
N ARG A 50 1.75 -11.30 6.11
CA ARG A 50 2.67 -12.12 6.93
C ARG A 50 2.64 -13.61 6.59
N LYS A 51 1.51 -14.09 6.05
CA LYS A 51 1.35 -15.48 5.61
C LYS A 51 1.70 -15.68 4.14
N PHE A 52 2.17 -14.61 3.45
CA PHE A 52 2.44 -14.60 2.02
C PHE A 52 1.22 -14.88 1.13
N MET A 53 0.01 -14.67 1.68
CA MET A 53 -1.27 -14.78 0.97
C MET A 53 -1.56 -13.45 0.27
N TYR A 54 -0.85 -13.18 -0.81
CA TYR A 54 -0.85 -11.86 -1.46
C TYR A 54 -2.18 -11.49 -2.10
N ARG A 55 -2.87 -12.48 -2.68
CA ARG A 55 -4.21 -12.28 -3.25
C ARG A 55 -5.21 -11.84 -2.19
N GLU A 56 -5.27 -12.56 -1.07
CA GLU A 56 -6.16 -12.24 0.05
C GLU A 56 -5.81 -10.89 0.69
N ALA A 57 -4.51 -10.55 0.75
CA ALA A 57 -4.06 -9.27 1.26
C ALA A 57 -4.58 -8.11 0.41
N LEU A 58 -4.52 -8.25 -0.92
CA LEU A 58 -5.03 -7.25 -1.85
C LEU A 58 -6.55 -7.13 -1.77
N ASP A 59 -7.28 -8.26 -1.71
CA ASP A 59 -8.74 -8.26 -1.58
C ASP A 59 -9.19 -7.62 -0.27
N ALA A 60 -8.53 -7.95 0.84
CA ALA A 60 -8.79 -7.32 2.12
C ALA A 60 -8.50 -5.80 2.12
N ALA A 61 -7.47 -5.36 1.38
CA ALA A 61 -7.15 -3.95 1.23
C ALA A 61 -8.21 -3.23 0.38
N LEU A 62 -8.62 -3.81 -0.75
CA LEU A 62 -9.68 -3.28 -1.62
C LEU A 62 -11.01 -3.16 -0.87
N ALA A 63 -11.35 -4.13 -0.03
CA ALA A 63 -12.57 -4.11 0.79
C ALA A 63 -12.59 -2.97 1.81
N THR A 64 -11.44 -2.42 2.23
CA THR A 64 -11.40 -1.27 3.15
C THR A 64 -11.84 0.03 2.50
N GLY A 65 -11.72 0.16 1.17
CA GLY A 65 -12.04 1.38 0.42
C GLY A 65 -11.12 2.59 0.71
N ARG A 66 -10.10 2.43 1.55
CA ARG A 66 -9.16 3.49 1.95
C ARG A 66 -7.93 3.47 1.07
N ILE A 67 -7.64 4.61 0.44
CA ILE A 67 -6.47 4.71 -0.47
C ILE A 67 -5.15 4.48 0.24
N GLU A 68 -4.99 4.98 1.47
CA GLU A 68 -3.75 4.84 2.23
C GLU A 68 -3.42 3.37 2.51
N VAL A 69 -4.46 2.56 2.79
CA VAL A 69 -4.31 1.11 3.02
C VAL A 69 -3.98 0.40 1.72
N MET A 70 -4.71 0.71 0.65
CA MET A 70 -4.47 0.12 -0.67
C MET A 70 -3.07 0.46 -1.17
N TYR A 71 -2.65 1.72 -1.04
CA TYR A 71 -1.32 2.18 -1.42
C TYR A 71 -0.24 1.39 -0.66
N SER A 72 -0.31 1.33 0.67
CA SER A 72 0.71 0.64 1.48
C SER A 72 0.79 -0.86 1.18
N VAL A 73 -0.35 -1.51 0.88
CA VAL A 73 -0.36 -2.92 0.49
C VAL A 73 0.22 -3.11 -0.91
N LEU A 74 -0.18 -2.30 -1.89
CA LEU A 74 0.36 -2.35 -3.26
C LEU A 74 1.86 -2.06 -3.29
N GLU A 75 2.32 -1.03 -2.57
CA GLU A 75 3.74 -0.71 -2.42
C GLU A 75 4.51 -1.90 -1.83
N THR A 76 3.98 -2.52 -0.77
CA THR A 76 4.59 -3.74 -0.19
C THR A 76 4.65 -4.89 -1.19
N LEU A 77 3.62 -5.06 -2.02
CA LEU A 77 3.60 -6.10 -3.07
C LEU A 77 4.62 -5.83 -4.16
N VAL A 78 4.78 -4.58 -4.59
CA VAL A 78 5.80 -4.18 -5.57
C VAL A 78 7.20 -4.41 -5.00
N LEU A 79 7.47 -3.94 -3.77
CA LEU A 79 8.77 -4.12 -3.11
C LEU A 79 9.15 -5.59 -2.91
N ARG A 80 8.17 -6.48 -2.75
CA ARG A 80 8.38 -7.93 -2.61
C ARG A 80 8.38 -8.67 -3.95
N HIS A 81 8.24 -7.98 -5.08
CA HIS A 81 8.04 -8.59 -6.40
C HIS A 81 6.89 -9.62 -6.42
N ALA A 82 5.85 -9.35 -5.63
CA ALA A 82 4.71 -10.23 -5.41
C ALA A 82 3.41 -9.70 -6.03
N LEU A 83 3.49 -8.64 -6.84
CA LEU A 83 2.33 -8.04 -7.49
C LEU A 83 1.74 -8.99 -8.53
N GLU A 84 2.60 -9.63 -9.34
CA GLU A 84 2.19 -10.59 -10.36
C GLU A 84 1.38 -11.77 -9.77
N PRO A 85 1.86 -12.54 -8.76
CA PRO A 85 1.08 -13.59 -8.14
C PRO A 85 -0.15 -13.08 -7.37
N ALA A 86 -0.14 -11.84 -6.90
CA ALA A 86 -1.31 -11.24 -6.25
C ALA A 86 -2.43 -10.91 -7.23
N LEU A 87 -2.08 -10.61 -8.48
CA LEU A 87 -3.02 -10.30 -9.57
C LEU A 87 -3.44 -11.55 -10.36
N ALA A 88 -2.63 -12.60 -10.38
CA ALA A 88 -2.86 -13.78 -11.20
C ALA A 88 -4.21 -14.46 -10.93
N ASN A 89 -4.82 -15.00 -12.01
CA ASN A 89 -6.03 -15.80 -11.97
C ASN A 89 -7.21 -15.13 -11.23
N ARG A 90 -7.41 -13.82 -11.43
CA ARG A 90 -8.58 -13.13 -10.92
C ARG A 90 -9.74 -13.24 -11.90
N ASP A 91 -10.91 -13.50 -11.35
CA ASP A 91 -12.14 -13.42 -12.10
C ASP A 91 -12.51 -11.96 -12.39
N GLU A 92 -13.42 -11.74 -13.31
CA GLU A 92 -13.93 -10.42 -13.68
C GLU A 92 -14.39 -9.62 -12.46
N GLU A 93 -15.19 -10.27 -11.57
CA GLU A 93 -15.68 -9.65 -10.34
C GLU A 93 -14.58 -9.19 -9.39
N GLY A 94 -13.49 -9.96 -9.32
CA GLY A 94 -12.32 -9.63 -8.49
C GLY A 94 -11.42 -8.55 -9.11
N LEU A 95 -11.46 -8.40 -10.44
CA LEU A 95 -10.65 -7.41 -11.16
C LEU A 95 -11.32 -6.03 -11.23
N LEU A 96 -12.64 -5.98 -11.33
CA LEU A 96 -13.41 -4.73 -11.43
C LEU A 96 -13.17 -3.73 -10.29
N PRO A 97 -13.10 -4.15 -9.00
CA PRO A 97 -12.79 -3.22 -7.92
C PRO A 97 -11.41 -2.56 -8.07
N LEU A 98 -10.41 -3.34 -8.50
CA LEU A 98 -9.07 -2.84 -8.75
C LEU A 98 -9.06 -1.83 -9.91
N MET A 99 -9.74 -2.14 -11.02
CA MET A 99 -9.86 -1.24 -12.17
C MET A 99 -10.54 0.08 -11.79
N LYS A 100 -11.58 0.05 -10.95
CA LYS A 100 -12.23 1.26 -10.43
C LYS A 100 -11.29 2.12 -9.59
N VAL A 101 -10.44 1.47 -8.76
CA VAL A 101 -9.40 2.15 -7.96
C VAL A 101 -8.38 2.80 -8.88
N LEU A 102 -7.86 2.07 -9.87
CA LEU A 102 -6.93 2.61 -10.88
C LEU A 102 -7.53 3.82 -11.60
N CYS A 103 -8.75 3.69 -12.12
CA CYS A 103 -9.45 4.80 -12.77
C CYS A 103 -9.59 6.03 -11.87
N LYS A 104 -9.84 5.83 -10.58
CA LYS A 104 -10.07 6.92 -9.62
C LYS A 104 -8.79 7.64 -9.22
N TYR A 105 -7.72 6.91 -8.99
CA TYR A 105 -6.51 7.44 -8.35
C TYR A 105 -5.32 7.63 -9.31
N LEU A 106 -5.43 7.22 -10.57
CA LEU A 106 -4.41 7.47 -11.58
C LEU A 106 -4.03 8.96 -11.70
N PRO A 107 -4.99 9.92 -11.66
CA PRO A 107 -4.65 11.34 -11.76
C PRO A 107 -4.04 11.95 -10.50
N ASP A 108 -4.01 11.24 -9.36
CA ASP A 108 -3.42 11.77 -8.13
C ASP A 108 -1.89 11.66 -8.18
N PRO A 109 -1.14 12.79 -8.22
CA PRO A 109 0.31 12.77 -8.37
C PRO A 109 1.05 12.05 -7.24
N ARG A 110 0.41 11.89 -6.06
CA ARG A 110 1.00 11.23 -4.91
C ARG A 110 1.10 9.71 -5.08
N VAL A 111 0.21 9.15 -5.86
CA VAL A 111 0.06 7.69 -6.02
C VAL A 111 0.18 7.24 -7.48
N SER A 112 0.26 8.19 -8.43
CA SER A 112 0.22 7.91 -9.87
C SER A 112 1.30 6.93 -10.32
N ASP A 113 2.52 7.04 -9.83
CA ASP A 113 3.63 6.16 -10.19
C ASP A 113 3.31 4.69 -9.85
N LEU A 114 2.87 4.44 -8.61
CA LEU A 114 2.45 3.11 -8.20
C LEU A 114 1.22 2.63 -8.98
N MET A 115 0.23 3.51 -9.25
CA MET A 115 -0.95 3.15 -10.02
C MET A 115 -0.61 2.82 -11.47
N CYS A 116 0.34 3.52 -12.08
CA CYS A 116 0.85 3.19 -13.41
C CYS A 116 1.52 1.81 -13.43
N THR A 117 2.38 1.52 -12.46
CA THR A 117 3.03 0.21 -12.33
C THR A 117 2.02 -0.93 -12.21
N VAL A 118 0.99 -0.75 -11.36
CA VAL A 118 -0.09 -1.73 -11.21
C VAL A 118 -0.92 -1.86 -12.49
N ALA A 119 -1.24 -0.74 -13.16
CA ALA A 119 -1.99 -0.75 -14.42
C ALA A 119 -1.22 -1.49 -15.53
N HIS A 120 0.08 -1.27 -15.67
CA HIS A 120 0.91 -2.03 -16.62
C HIS A 120 0.84 -3.51 -16.35
N MET A 121 1.03 -3.94 -15.10
CA MET A 121 0.98 -5.35 -14.73
C MET A 121 -0.38 -5.99 -15.02
N VAL A 122 -1.47 -5.25 -14.74
CA VAL A 122 -2.85 -5.73 -15.06
C VAL A 122 -3.02 -5.87 -16.58
N LEU A 123 -2.59 -4.89 -17.36
CA LEU A 123 -2.71 -4.94 -18.83
C LEU A 123 -1.89 -6.09 -19.42
N ASP A 124 -0.68 -6.33 -18.92
CA ASP A 124 0.18 -7.41 -19.39
C ASP A 124 -0.45 -8.78 -19.10
N GLN A 125 -0.94 -9.00 -17.88
CA GLN A 125 -1.55 -10.29 -17.48
C GLN A 125 -2.88 -10.57 -18.14
N TYR A 126 -3.70 -9.52 -18.35
CA TYR A 126 -5.07 -9.64 -18.84
C TYR A 126 -5.25 -9.18 -20.29
N SER A 127 -4.15 -9.02 -21.03
CA SER A 127 -4.19 -8.67 -22.46
C SER A 127 -5.09 -9.60 -23.28
N GLY A 128 -5.10 -10.90 -22.96
CA GLY A 128 -5.95 -11.88 -23.64
C GLY A 128 -7.45 -11.84 -23.28
N VAL A 129 -7.83 -11.13 -22.22
CA VAL A 129 -9.23 -10.97 -21.78
C VAL A 129 -9.89 -9.75 -22.39
N ILE A 130 -9.08 -8.83 -22.93
CA ILE A 130 -9.57 -7.62 -23.62
C ILE A 130 -10.46 -8.04 -24.80
N GLY A 131 -11.66 -7.49 -24.85
CA GLY A 131 -12.67 -7.83 -25.86
C GLY A 131 -13.59 -9.00 -25.50
N GLN A 132 -13.34 -9.71 -24.39
CA GLN A 132 -14.20 -10.82 -23.94
C GLN A 132 -15.23 -10.39 -22.88
N SER A 133 -14.91 -9.39 -22.07
CA SER A 133 -15.76 -8.87 -21.00
C SER A 133 -16.17 -7.43 -21.24
N LYS A 134 -17.48 -7.18 -21.38
CA LYS A 134 -18.02 -5.83 -21.60
C LYS A 134 -17.76 -4.88 -20.44
N GLU A 135 -17.81 -5.37 -19.20
CA GLU A 135 -17.60 -4.52 -18.03
C GLU A 135 -16.12 -4.16 -17.86
N PHE A 136 -15.23 -5.11 -18.12
CA PHE A 136 -13.78 -4.85 -18.11
C PHE A 136 -13.39 -3.86 -19.20
N ASP A 137 -13.88 -4.05 -20.43
CA ASP A 137 -13.60 -3.17 -21.57
C ASP A 137 -14.10 -1.73 -21.32
N LYS A 138 -15.27 -1.61 -20.69
CA LYS A 138 -15.81 -0.30 -20.28
C LYS A 138 -14.89 0.42 -19.29
N GLN A 139 -14.41 -0.30 -18.25
CA GLN A 139 -13.48 0.28 -17.28
C GLN A 139 -12.13 0.62 -17.93
N LEU A 140 -11.66 -0.22 -18.84
CA LEU A 140 -10.46 0.04 -19.62
C LEU A 140 -10.60 1.29 -20.48
N GLY A 141 -11.76 1.49 -21.12
CA GLY A 141 -12.09 2.73 -21.85
C GLY A 141 -12.00 3.97 -20.96
N VAL A 142 -12.59 3.91 -19.77
CA VAL A 142 -12.52 5.01 -18.79
C VAL A 142 -11.06 5.26 -18.34
N LEU A 143 -10.29 4.20 -18.09
CA LEU A 143 -8.87 4.32 -17.71
C LEU A 143 -8.07 5.03 -18.81
N ARG A 144 -8.26 4.63 -20.08
CA ARG A 144 -7.62 5.23 -21.24
C ARG A 144 -7.96 6.71 -21.37
N GLU A 145 -9.24 7.08 -21.24
CA GLU A 145 -9.67 8.49 -21.33
C GLU A 145 -9.05 9.34 -20.22
N ARG A 146 -9.00 8.83 -18.99
CA ARG A 146 -8.37 9.52 -17.86
C ARG A 146 -6.87 9.69 -18.05
N ALA A 147 -6.17 8.65 -18.47
CA ALA A 147 -4.74 8.72 -18.77
C ALA A 147 -4.46 9.74 -19.89
N ALA A 148 -5.26 9.74 -20.95
CA ALA A 148 -5.11 10.71 -22.04
C ALA A 148 -5.41 12.16 -21.61
N HIS A 149 -6.37 12.34 -20.70
CA HIS A 149 -6.65 13.65 -20.12
C HIS A 149 -5.48 14.14 -19.26
N GLU A 150 -4.95 13.28 -18.39
CA GLU A 150 -3.84 13.61 -17.50
C GLU A 150 -2.57 13.96 -18.30
N LEU A 151 -2.23 13.18 -19.30
CA LEU A 151 -1.10 13.47 -20.21
C LEU A 151 -1.23 14.86 -20.88
N ARG A 152 -2.44 15.23 -21.33
CA ARG A 152 -2.66 16.56 -21.90
C ARG A 152 -2.48 17.67 -20.87
N SER A 153 -2.98 17.48 -19.66
CA SER A 153 -2.83 18.43 -18.55
C SER A 153 -1.35 18.61 -18.18
N GLN A 154 -0.61 17.51 -18.03
CA GLN A 154 0.83 17.54 -17.73
C GLN A 154 1.62 18.23 -18.86
N HIS A 155 1.31 17.95 -20.11
CA HIS A 155 1.95 18.61 -21.24
C HIS A 155 1.72 20.14 -21.22
N THR A 156 0.51 20.58 -20.90
CA THR A 156 0.20 21.99 -20.73
C THR A 156 0.99 22.63 -19.59
N LEU A 157 1.07 21.95 -18.44
CA LEU A 157 1.84 22.42 -17.28
C LEU A 157 3.34 22.51 -17.59
N MET A 158 3.91 21.53 -18.28
CA MET A 158 5.30 21.58 -18.72
C MET A 158 5.56 22.76 -19.67
N GLY A 159 4.61 23.06 -20.58
CA GLY A 159 4.69 24.23 -21.42
C GLY A 159 4.69 25.56 -20.62
N LEU A 160 3.82 25.66 -19.63
CA LEU A 160 3.78 26.82 -18.73
C LEU A 160 5.07 26.97 -17.92
N GLN A 161 5.59 25.84 -17.41
CA GLN A 161 6.87 25.84 -16.69
C GLN A 161 8.01 26.31 -17.59
N GLY A 162 8.12 25.81 -18.80
CA GLY A 162 9.13 26.24 -19.76
C GLY A 162 9.05 27.74 -20.10
N MET A 163 7.84 28.30 -20.21
CA MET A 163 7.66 29.75 -20.39
C MET A 163 8.13 30.53 -19.15
N ALA A 164 7.79 30.09 -17.95
CA ALA A 164 8.22 30.72 -16.72
C ALA A 164 9.75 30.69 -16.55
N ASP A 165 10.37 29.56 -16.83
CA ASP A 165 11.83 29.39 -16.80
C ASP A 165 12.53 30.30 -17.81
N SER A 166 11.96 30.44 -19.02
CA SER A 166 12.50 31.34 -20.03
C SER A 166 12.47 32.81 -19.58
N ILE A 167 11.40 33.26 -18.91
CA ILE A 167 11.27 34.61 -18.37
C ILE A 167 12.29 34.84 -17.25
N LEU A 168 12.45 33.85 -16.35
CA LEU A 168 13.41 33.94 -15.23
C LEU A 168 14.84 34.04 -15.77
N LEU A 169 15.21 33.21 -16.73
CA LEU A 169 16.53 33.23 -17.37
C LEU A 169 16.80 34.58 -18.06
N ALA A 170 15.83 35.13 -18.76
CA ALA A 170 15.97 36.46 -19.40
C ALA A 170 16.18 37.56 -18.36
N ASN A 171 15.49 37.51 -17.22
CA ASN A 171 15.68 38.49 -16.13
C ASN A 171 17.05 38.36 -15.48
N VAL A 172 17.54 37.14 -15.24
CA VAL A 172 18.89 36.91 -14.71
C VAL A 172 19.96 37.46 -15.65
N ALA A 173 19.85 37.16 -16.95
CA ALA A 173 20.79 37.70 -17.93
C ALA A 173 20.75 39.23 -18.03
N ALA A 174 19.59 39.87 -17.85
CA ALA A 174 19.48 41.33 -17.81
C ALA A 174 20.11 41.94 -16.58
N THR A 175 20.00 41.29 -15.41
CA THR A 175 20.64 41.74 -14.18
C THR A 175 22.16 41.61 -14.21
N ASP A 176 22.68 40.50 -14.78
CA ASP A 176 24.13 40.29 -14.91
C ASP A 176 24.77 41.32 -15.86
N THR A 177 24.10 41.67 -16.92
CA THR A 177 24.58 42.76 -17.84
C THR A 177 24.52 44.12 -17.19
N ALA A 178 23.55 44.41 -16.31
CA ALA A 178 23.45 45.65 -15.59
C ALA A 178 24.49 45.79 -14.46
N VAL A 179 24.99 44.72 -13.91
CA VAL A 179 26.06 44.71 -12.88
C VAL A 179 27.45 44.80 -13.51
N ALA A 180 27.61 44.41 -14.76
CA ALA A 180 28.88 44.41 -15.47
C ALA A 180 29.17 45.76 -16.20
N ALA A 181 28.19 46.69 -16.27
CA ALA A 181 28.27 48.02 -16.83
C ALA A 181 28.46 49.10 -15.77
#